data_3abf5095e67f438201bd1d433cd6d5bd
#
_entry.id   3abf5095e67f438201bd1d433cd6d5bd
#
_cell.length_a   1.000
_cell.length_b   1.000
_cell.length_c   1.000
_cell.angle_alpha   90.00
_cell.angle_beta   90.00
_cell.angle_gamma   90.00
#
_symmetry.space_group_name_H-M   'P 1'
#
loop_
_entity.id
_entity.type
_entity.pdbx_description
1 polymer ?
#
loop_
_entity_poly.entity_id
_entity_poly.type
_entity_poly.pdbx_seq_one_letter_code
_entity_poly.pdbx_strand_id
1 'polypeptide(L)'
;MMYENEKTERGHVGYEYREITVPRELSSLCRDSYPCFGWEADPNHEAAAGGGRVPRHSPAAGQRETVTLCFRRNRSIRNKAELTRLQRNFDSCVAELQALERAKTASATIAALVAALTGTAFMAGATFGVVAEPPL
;
A
#
# COMPACT_ATOMS: atom_id res chain seq x y z
N MET A 1 -18.68 -47.89 -35.61
CA MET A 1 -17.70 -47.03 -34.95
C MET A 1 -18.37 -45.70 -34.67
N MET A 2 -18.78 -45.52 -33.45
CA MET A 2 -19.36 -44.26 -32.96
C MET A 2 -18.16 -43.39 -32.52
N TYR A 3 -17.92 -42.35 -33.28
CA TYR A 3 -17.07 -41.26 -32.78
C TYR A 3 -17.98 -40.40 -31.92
N GLU A 4 -17.91 -40.62 -30.61
CA GLU A 4 -18.44 -39.70 -29.65
C GLU A 4 -17.71 -38.39 -29.82
N ASN A 5 -18.43 -37.43 -30.35
CA ASN A 5 -18.02 -36.05 -30.47
C ASN A 5 -18.05 -35.46 -29.06
N GLU A 6 -16.94 -35.62 -28.32
CA GLU A 6 -16.72 -35.03 -27.04
C GLU A 6 -16.65 -33.51 -27.25
N LYS A 7 -17.83 -32.91 -27.33
CA LYS A 7 -18.02 -31.48 -27.35
C LYS A 7 -17.49 -30.97 -26.02
N THR A 8 -16.20 -30.62 -26.01
CA THR A 8 -15.58 -29.89 -24.92
C THR A 8 -16.40 -28.63 -24.72
N GLU A 9 -17.33 -28.67 -23.78
CA GLU A 9 -17.98 -27.48 -23.24
C GLU A 9 -16.87 -26.64 -22.60
N ARG A 10 -16.31 -25.75 -23.39
CA ARG A 10 -15.50 -24.65 -22.84
C ARG A 10 -16.43 -23.79 -22.04
N GLY A 11 -16.70 -24.22 -20.81
CA GLY A 11 -17.43 -23.43 -19.85
C GLY A 11 -16.81 -22.04 -19.79
N HIS A 12 -17.61 -21.03 -20.10
CA HIS A 12 -17.16 -19.65 -20.01
C HIS A 12 -16.78 -19.36 -18.56
N VAL A 13 -15.47 -19.31 -18.29
CA VAL A 13 -14.95 -19.00 -16.95
C VAL A 13 -15.09 -17.49 -16.74
N GLY A 14 -16.06 -17.10 -15.93
CA GLY A 14 -16.21 -15.70 -15.52
C GLY A 14 -15.17 -15.35 -14.45
N TYR A 15 -14.43 -14.27 -14.66
CA TYR A 15 -13.52 -13.73 -13.67
C TYR A 15 -14.13 -12.48 -13.00
N GLU A 16 -13.80 -12.27 -11.74
CA GLU A 16 -13.93 -11.00 -11.05
C GLU A 16 -12.54 -10.41 -10.86
N TYR A 17 -12.45 -9.09 -10.95
CA TYR A 17 -11.20 -8.35 -10.86
C TYR A 17 -11.20 -7.47 -9.62
N ARG A 18 -10.04 -7.30 -9.01
CA ARG A 18 -9.84 -6.44 -7.86
C ARG A 18 -8.51 -5.69 -7.98
N GLU A 19 -8.57 -4.41 -7.74
CA GLU A 19 -7.41 -3.53 -7.67
C GLU A 19 -7.25 -3.04 -6.24
N ILE A 20 -6.02 -3.09 -5.72
CA ILE A 20 -5.67 -2.59 -4.40
C ILE A 20 -4.44 -1.71 -4.49
N THR A 21 -4.45 -0.58 -3.79
CA THR A 21 -3.29 0.31 -3.67
C THR A 21 -2.75 0.23 -2.26
N VAL A 22 -1.49 -0.18 -2.13
CA VAL A 22 -0.84 -0.40 -0.85
C VAL A 22 0.53 0.28 -0.82
N PRO A 23 1.05 0.65 0.35
CA PRO A 23 2.44 1.06 0.49
C PRO A 23 3.39 -0.02 -0.04
N ARG A 24 4.51 0.39 -0.62
CA ARG A 24 5.49 -0.53 -1.22
C ARG A 24 5.97 -1.60 -0.24
N GLU A 25 6.13 -1.23 1.01
CA GLU A 25 6.55 -2.15 2.09
C GLU A 25 5.58 -3.31 2.32
N LEU A 26 4.27 -3.08 2.08
CA LEU A 26 3.22 -4.09 2.25
C LEU A 26 2.87 -4.83 0.95
N SER A 27 3.48 -4.45 -0.17
CA SER A 27 3.13 -5.02 -1.48
C SER A 27 3.46 -6.51 -1.59
N SER A 28 4.59 -6.96 -1.03
CA SER A 28 4.97 -8.38 -0.99
C SER A 28 3.99 -9.17 -0.11
N LEU A 29 3.67 -8.67 1.08
CA LEU A 29 2.71 -9.30 1.99
C LEU A 29 1.36 -9.51 1.32
N CYS A 30 0.84 -8.48 0.64
CA CYS A 30 -0.42 -8.58 -0.08
C CYS A 30 -0.33 -9.58 -1.25
N ARG A 31 0.75 -9.54 -2.03
CA ARG A 31 0.94 -10.44 -3.17
C ARG A 31 0.98 -11.91 -2.75
N ASP A 32 1.61 -12.21 -1.61
CA ASP A 32 1.74 -13.57 -1.09
C ASP A 32 0.47 -14.06 -0.39
N SER A 33 -0.33 -13.14 0.20
CA SER A 33 -1.53 -13.49 0.96
C SER A 33 -2.78 -13.64 0.09
N TYR A 34 -2.95 -12.84 -0.96
CA TYR A 34 -4.16 -12.85 -1.80
C TYR A 34 -4.44 -14.19 -2.49
N PRO A 35 -3.44 -15.00 -2.91
CA PRO A 35 -3.67 -16.35 -3.43
C PRO A 35 -4.38 -17.27 -2.44
N CYS A 36 -4.18 -17.11 -1.14
CA CYS A 36 -4.88 -17.87 -0.09
C CYS A 36 -6.40 -17.64 -0.10
N PHE A 37 -6.86 -16.52 -0.66
CA PHE A 37 -8.28 -16.19 -0.81
C PHE A 37 -8.83 -16.49 -2.21
N GLY A 38 -8.05 -17.23 -3.02
CA GLY A 38 -8.39 -17.63 -4.39
C GLY A 38 -8.18 -16.53 -5.43
N TRP A 39 -7.43 -15.50 -5.12
CA TRP A 39 -7.03 -14.46 -6.06
C TRP A 39 -5.72 -14.82 -6.74
N GLU A 40 -5.65 -14.59 -8.03
CA GLU A 40 -4.42 -14.72 -8.85
C GLU A 40 -4.01 -13.35 -9.34
N ALA A 41 -2.71 -13.10 -9.46
CA ALA A 41 -2.23 -11.90 -10.12
C ALA A 41 -2.74 -11.83 -11.56
N ASP A 42 -3.19 -10.66 -12.00
CA ASP A 42 -3.68 -10.50 -13.37
C ASP A 42 -2.49 -10.40 -14.34
N PRO A 43 -2.27 -11.42 -15.20
CA PRO A 43 -1.14 -11.42 -16.13
C PRO A 43 -1.20 -10.27 -17.15
N ASN A 44 -2.39 -9.78 -17.48
CA ASN A 44 -2.55 -8.68 -18.41
C ASN A 44 -2.08 -7.36 -17.79
N HIS A 45 -2.24 -7.22 -16.48
CA HIS A 45 -1.82 -6.03 -15.76
C HIS A 45 -0.33 -6.10 -15.36
N GLU A 46 0.19 -7.30 -15.03
CA GLU A 46 1.62 -7.49 -14.78
C GLU A 46 2.46 -7.23 -16.03
N ALA A 47 1.99 -7.65 -17.21
CA ALA A 47 2.64 -7.33 -18.47
C ALA A 47 2.67 -5.82 -18.75
N ALA A 48 1.62 -5.09 -18.35
CA ALA A 48 1.58 -3.63 -18.46
C ALA A 48 2.47 -2.94 -17.42
N ALA A 49 2.59 -3.51 -16.22
CA ALA A 49 3.45 -3.00 -15.14
C ALA A 49 4.94 -3.35 -15.35
N GLY A 50 5.24 -4.49 -16.02
CA GLY A 50 6.60 -4.87 -16.41
C GLY A 50 7.25 -3.92 -17.41
N GLY A 51 6.47 -3.06 -18.05
CA GLY A 51 6.91 -1.94 -18.88
C GLY A 51 7.27 -0.66 -18.13
N GLY A 52 7.62 -0.74 -16.84
CA GLY A 52 8.31 0.36 -16.13
C GLY A 52 7.58 1.71 -16.12
N ARG A 53 6.26 1.74 -16.19
CA ARG A 53 5.50 2.96 -15.93
C ARG A 53 5.16 3.06 -14.44
N VAL A 54 6.20 3.20 -13.63
CA VAL A 54 6.06 3.91 -12.37
C VAL A 54 5.45 5.27 -12.75
N PRO A 55 4.31 5.68 -12.19
CA PRO A 55 3.85 7.05 -12.38
C PRO A 55 5.02 7.96 -12.01
N ARG A 56 5.53 8.73 -12.97
CA ARG A 56 6.58 9.72 -12.75
C ARG A 56 6.00 10.94 -12.00
N HIS A 57 5.37 10.66 -10.89
CA HIS A 57 5.23 11.64 -9.85
C HIS A 57 6.36 11.31 -8.88
N SER A 58 7.46 12.05 -8.99
CA SER A 58 8.42 12.12 -7.90
C SER A 58 7.59 12.38 -6.65
N PRO A 59 7.59 11.46 -5.67
CA PRO A 59 6.86 11.72 -4.44
C PRO A 59 7.43 13.02 -3.88
N ALA A 60 6.56 14.00 -3.67
CA ALA A 60 6.93 15.17 -2.91
C ALA A 60 7.55 14.68 -1.60
N ALA A 61 8.64 15.30 -1.17
CA ALA A 61 9.39 14.86 -0.01
C ALA A 61 8.45 14.60 1.17
N GLY A 62 8.27 13.29 1.54
CA GLY A 62 7.34 12.83 2.58
C GLY A 62 6.18 11.96 2.11
N GLN A 63 5.92 11.80 0.80
CA GLN A 63 4.92 10.84 0.32
C GLN A 63 5.54 9.44 0.19
N ARG A 64 4.89 8.47 0.87
CA ARG A 64 5.28 7.05 0.74
C ARG A 64 4.97 6.56 -0.66
N GLU A 65 5.88 5.82 -1.24
CA GLU A 65 5.69 5.16 -2.51
C GLU A 65 4.59 4.10 -2.37
N THR A 66 3.53 4.21 -3.17
CA THR A 66 2.44 3.24 -3.22
C THR A 66 2.51 2.42 -4.49
N VAL A 67 2.09 1.17 -4.39
CA VAL A 67 2.03 0.22 -5.50
C VAL A 67 0.60 -0.24 -5.67
N THR A 68 0.13 -0.27 -6.90
CA THR A 68 -1.18 -0.82 -7.26
C THR A 68 -1.00 -2.26 -7.71
N LEU A 69 -1.73 -3.17 -7.07
CA LEU A 69 -1.75 -4.60 -7.37
C LEU A 69 -3.11 -4.95 -7.95
N CYS A 70 -3.12 -5.70 -9.05
CA CYS A 70 -4.31 -6.15 -9.73
C CYS A 70 -4.42 -7.66 -9.65
N PHE A 71 -5.57 -8.13 -9.22
CA PHE A 71 -5.89 -9.54 -9.04
C PHE A 71 -7.14 -9.92 -9.80
N ARG A 72 -7.21 -11.18 -10.19
CA ARG A 72 -8.41 -11.81 -10.75
C ARG A 72 -8.76 -13.05 -9.95
N ARG A 73 -10.04 -13.39 -9.88
CA ARG A 73 -10.54 -14.60 -9.22
C ARG A 73 -11.66 -15.23 -10.04
N ASN A 74 -11.67 -16.55 -10.12
CA ASN A 74 -12.76 -17.28 -10.74
C ASN A 74 -14.06 -17.08 -9.92
N ARG A 75 -15.16 -16.68 -10.59
CA ARG A 75 -16.46 -16.48 -9.93
C ARG A 75 -17.06 -17.77 -9.38
N SER A 76 -16.71 -18.91 -9.96
CA SER A 76 -17.22 -20.24 -9.58
C SER A 76 -16.38 -20.93 -8.51
N ILE A 77 -15.48 -20.21 -7.81
CA ILE A 77 -14.67 -20.79 -6.76
C ILE A 77 -15.53 -21.36 -5.63
N ARG A 78 -15.17 -22.55 -5.15
CA ARG A 78 -15.81 -23.16 -3.98
C ARG A 78 -15.52 -22.34 -2.73
N ASN A 79 -16.47 -22.34 -1.78
CA ASN A 79 -16.32 -21.65 -0.49
C ASN A 79 -16.08 -20.13 -0.60
N LYS A 80 -16.57 -19.51 -1.67
CA LYS A 80 -16.37 -18.07 -1.94
C LYS A 80 -16.75 -17.18 -0.74
N ALA A 81 -17.82 -17.52 -0.03
CA ALA A 81 -18.30 -16.73 1.12
C ALA A 81 -17.29 -16.75 2.27
N GLU A 82 -16.72 -17.91 2.57
CA GLU A 82 -15.72 -18.09 3.62
C GLU A 82 -14.40 -17.39 3.25
N LEU A 83 -13.93 -17.59 2.03
CA LEU A 83 -12.72 -16.91 1.52
C LEU A 83 -12.88 -15.39 1.55
N THR A 84 -14.07 -14.88 1.22
CA THR A 84 -14.35 -13.45 1.29
C THR A 84 -14.35 -12.93 2.73
N ARG A 85 -14.83 -13.73 3.69
CA ARG A 85 -14.80 -13.39 5.12
C ARG A 85 -13.36 -13.31 5.63
N LEU A 86 -12.53 -14.31 5.32
CA LEU A 86 -11.11 -14.33 5.70
C LEU A 86 -10.36 -13.15 5.07
N GLN A 87 -10.64 -12.86 3.82
CA GLN A 87 -10.07 -11.72 3.13
C GLN A 87 -10.43 -10.38 3.81
N ARG A 88 -11.68 -10.19 4.25
CA ARG A 88 -12.07 -8.96 4.96
C ARG A 88 -11.31 -8.81 6.28
N ASN A 89 -11.09 -9.89 7.01
CA ASN A 89 -10.30 -9.86 8.22
C ASN A 89 -8.85 -9.46 7.92
N PHE A 90 -8.26 -10.04 6.89
CA PHE A 90 -6.92 -9.67 6.42
C PHE A 90 -6.84 -8.18 6.02
N ASP A 91 -7.79 -7.71 5.21
CA ASP A 91 -7.85 -6.31 4.78
C ASP A 91 -7.95 -5.35 5.99
N SER A 92 -8.70 -5.73 7.03
CA SER A 92 -8.77 -4.97 8.29
C SER A 92 -7.41 -4.91 9.00
N CYS A 93 -6.71 -6.04 9.13
CA CYS A 93 -5.38 -6.07 9.74
C CYS A 93 -4.37 -5.21 8.95
N VAL A 94 -4.41 -5.27 7.63
CA VAL A 94 -3.55 -4.43 6.78
C VAL A 94 -3.87 -2.95 6.98
N ALA A 95 -5.15 -2.58 7.09
CA ALA A 95 -5.56 -1.21 7.36
C ALA A 95 -5.07 -0.70 8.73
N GLU A 96 -5.13 -1.55 9.76
CA GLU A 96 -4.61 -1.24 11.10
C GLU A 96 -3.09 -1.04 11.08
N LEU A 97 -2.35 -1.91 10.38
CA LEU A 97 -0.91 -1.75 10.20
C LEU A 97 -0.56 -0.41 9.53
N GLN A 98 -1.29 -0.05 8.48
CA GLN A 98 -1.11 1.24 7.81
C GLN A 98 -1.42 2.43 8.72
N ALA A 99 -2.46 2.31 9.57
CA ALA A 99 -2.81 3.34 10.53
C ALA A 99 -1.73 3.54 11.60
N LEU A 100 -1.18 2.45 12.13
CA LEU A 100 -0.08 2.48 13.10
C LEU A 100 1.19 3.11 12.51
N GLU A 101 1.52 2.78 11.27
CA GLU A 101 2.67 3.38 10.60
C GLU A 101 2.48 4.87 10.32
N ARG A 102 1.28 5.32 9.96
CA ARG A 102 0.96 6.74 9.81
C ARG A 102 1.08 7.48 11.15
N ALA A 103 0.60 6.86 12.23
CA ALA A 103 0.71 7.43 13.58
C ALA A 103 2.17 7.62 14.01
N LYS A 104 3.05 6.63 13.74
CA LYS A 104 4.49 6.72 14.03
C LYS A 104 5.15 7.88 13.28
N THR A 105 4.85 8.03 12.00
CA THR A 105 5.43 9.14 11.20
C THR A 105 4.88 10.50 11.64
N ALA A 106 3.61 10.59 11.98
CA ALA A 106 3.03 11.85 12.48
C ALA A 106 3.68 12.28 13.81
N SER A 107 3.87 11.36 14.75
CA SER A 107 4.53 11.67 16.04
C SER A 107 5.99 12.09 15.85
N ALA A 108 6.74 11.44 14.96
CA ALA A 108 8.11 11.82 14.64
C ALA A 108 8.20 13.23 14.02
N THR A 109 7.26 13.56 13.13
CA THR A 109 7.19 14.90 12.51
C THR A 109 6.87 15.99 13.53
N ILE A 110 5.93 15.72 14.45
CA ILE A 110 5.58 16.67 15.52
C ILE A 110 6.79 16.89 16.44
N ALA A 111 7.49 15.82 16.86
CA ALA A 111 8.67 15.94 17.70
C ALA A 111 9.78 16.75 17.02
N ALA A 112 10.01 16.54 15.72
CA ALA A 112 11.00 17.32 14.95
C ALA A 112 10.62 18.80 14.86
N LEU A 113 9.36 19.14 14.65
CA LEU A 113 8.87 20.51 14.62
C LEU A 113 9.04 21.20 15.98
N VAL A 114 8.69 20.53 17.08
CA VAL A 114 8.87 21.06 18.44
C VAL A 114 10.34 21.32 18.72
N ALA A 115 11.22 20.38 18.38
CA ALA A 115 12.66 20.55 18.57
C ALA A 115 13.23 21.72 17.74
N ALA A 116 12.77 21.89 16.50
CA ALA A 116 13.19 23.01 15.65
C ALA A 116 12.74 24.36 16.22
N LEU A 117 11.50 24.47 16.68
CA LEU A 117 10.96 25.70 17.27
C LEU A 117 11.67 26.07 18.57
N THR A 118 11.94 25.11 19.46
CA THR A 118 12.66 25.37 20.71
C THR A 118 14.11 25.74 20.45
N GLY A 119 14.77 25.08 19.48
CA GLY A 119 16.14 25.39 19.07
C GLY A 119 16.29 26.82 18.53
N THR A 120 15.39 27.25 17.66
CA THR A 120 15.43 28.62 17.11
C THR A 120 15.17 29.68 18.17
N ALA A 121 14.26 29.45 19.13
CA ALA A 121 14.01 30.35 20.22
C ALA A 121 15.22 30.51 21.14
N PHE A 122 15.94 29.41 21.41
CA PHE A 122 17.14 29.44 22.23
C PHE A 122 18.30 30.21 21.55
N MET A 123 18.49 30.04 20.24
CA MET A 123 19.51 30.77 19.48
C MET A 123 19.20 32.27 19.41
N ALA A 124 17.94 32.66 19.21
CA ALA A 124 17.53 34.06 19.21
C ALA A 124 17.75 34.72 20.59
N GLY A 125 17.44 34.02 21.68
CA GLY A 125 17.70 34.51 23.05
C GLY A 125 19.18 34.73 23.36
N ALA A 126 20.06 33.85 22.90
CA ALA A 126 21.51 33.97 23.09
C ALA A 126 22.11 35.20 22.36
N THR A 127 21.62 35.53 21.19
CA THR A 127 22.07 36.71 20.42
C THR A 127 21.63 38.01 21.05
N PHE A 128 20.45 38.09 21.64
CA PHE A 128 19.98 39.28 22.38
C PHE A 128 20.74 39.48 23.68
N GLY A 129 21.11 38.42 24.39
CA GLY A 129 21.89 38.51 25.63
C GLY A 129 23.30 39.09 25.44
N VAL A 130 23.95 38.84 24.28
CA VAL A 130 25.31 39.36 24.00
C VAL A 130 25.31 40.83 23.63
N VAL A 131 24.18 41.36 23.11
CA VAL A 131 24.11 42.77 22.69
C VAL A 131 23.72 43.72 23.88
N ALA A 132 23.26 43.17 25.00
CA ALA A 132 22.76 43.96 26.14
C ALA A 132 23.84 44.29 27.23
N GLU A 133 25.12 43.98 27.01
CA GLU A 133 26.17 44.47 27.93
C GLU A 133 26.54 45.91 27.59
N PRO A 134 26.27 46.90 28.50
CA PRO A 134 26.70 48.25 28.30
C PRO A 134 28.21 48.35 28.50
N PRO A 135 28.91 49.16 27.70
CA PRO A 135 30.35 49.41 27.92
C PRO A 135 30.52 50.20 29.22
N LEU A 136 31.45 49.74 30.06
CA LEU A 136 31.95 50.45 31.24
C LEU A 136 32.74 51.66 30.82
#